data_fb759b7e4e10f00f63a400e4b001f481
#
_entry.id   fb759b7e4e10f00f63a400e4b001f481
#
_cell.length_a   1.000
_cell.length_b   1.000
_cell.length_c   1.000
_cell.angle_alpha   90.00
_cell.angle_beta   90.00
_cell.angle_gamma   90.00
#
_symmetry.space_group_name_H-M   'P 1'
#
loop_
_entity.id
_entity.type
_entity.pdbx_description
1 polymer ?
#
loop_
_entity_poly.entity_id
_entity_poly.type
_entity_poly.pdbx_seq_one_letter_code
_entity_poly.pdbx_strand_id
1 'polypeptide(L)'
;LGTDGVTRHVDAVLAKANSLEEEGVSSFIMSGGYPVPSPTLTGSIRSDIAFIEKVRGGKIAIADHRVAPVSAETLLAVATEARIGGMLRGFIGMLIMHIGAAAEGLSCVFAALERAPHLGRHLIATHINRSPFAFSEAAKLVAKGGFMDISSGLNVQTLGPDTLKPSEAIALAMRQGVAKERILMSSDGNGSAARYGDDGSVSGLGASDLGSLHTEFADCVKEGMPLSEALC
;
A
#
# COMPACT_ATOMS: atom_id res chain seq x y z
N LEU A 1 -6.34 3.67 6.79
CA LEU A 1 -5.93 3.68 8.20
C LEU A 1 -4.70 2.79 8.38
N GLY A 2 -3.80 3.17 9.28
CA GLY A 2 -2.63 2.39 9.64
C GLY A 2 -2.83 1.58 10.92
N THR A 3 -1.81 1.56 11.79
CA THR A 3 -1.78 0.79 13.03
C THR A 3 -2.91 1.16 14.00
N ASP A 4 -3.26 2.45 14.07
CA ASP A 4 -4.30 2.92 14.97
C ASP A 4 -5.68 2.88 14.30
N GLY A 5 -6.36 1.77 14.45
CA GLY A 5 -7.78 1.62 14.06
C GLY A 5 -8.77 1.96 15.18
N VAL A 6 -8.29 2.40 16.34
CA VAL A 6 -9.13 2.74 17.51
C VAL A 6 -9.45 4.23 17.54
N THR A 7 -8.42 5.09 17.43
CA THR A 7 -8.61 6.56 17.46
C THR A 7 -8.73 7.16 16.05
N ARG A 8 -8.37 6.42 15.01
CA ARG A 8 -8.52 6.82 13.60
C ARG A 8 -9.57 5.94 12.93
N HIS A 9 -10.67 6.53 12.53
CA HIS A 9 -11.78 5.85 11.88
C HIS A 9 -11.91 6.24 10.40
N VAL A 10 -12.59 5.41 9.61
CA VAL A 10 -12.80 5.67 8.17
C VAL A 10 -13.61 6.94 7.96
N ASP A 11 -14.54 7.27 8.86
CA ASP A 11 -15.31 8.50 8.85
C ASP A 11 -14.44 9.76 8.99
N ALA A 12 -13.44 9.74 9.89
CA ALA A 12 -12.48 10.84 10.02
C ALA A 12 -11.63 11.03 8.76
N VAL A 13 -11.24 9.93 8.11
CA VAL A 13 -10.53 9.97 6.83
C VAL A 13 -11.43 10.53 5.72
N LEU A 14 -12.71 10.15 5.69
CA LEU A 14 -13.69 10.68 4.75
C LEU A 14 -13.92 12.18 4.96
N ALA A 15 -14.08 12.61 6.22
CA ALA A 15 -14.23 14.03 6.56
C ALA A 15 -13.03 14.84 6.11
N LYS A 16 -11.80 14.33 6.30
CA LYS A 16 -10.58 14.99 5.82
C LYS A 16 -10.51 15.04 4.29
N ALA A 17 -10.93 13.98 3.61
CA ALA A 17 -10.99 13.97 2.15
C ALA A 17 -11.98 15.02 1.61
N ASN A 18 -13.13 15.18 2.25
CA ASN A 18 -14.09 16.23 1.90
C ASN A 18 -13.50 17.63 2.14
N SER A 19 -12.83 17.83 3.28
CA SER A 19 -12.14 19.11 3.58
C SER A 19 -11.08 19.47 2.52
N LEU A 20 -10.29 18.49 2.07
CA LEU A 20 -9.30 18.71 1.01
C LEU A 20 -9.93 19.09 -0.33
N GLU A 21 -11.10 18.53 -0.64
CA GLU A 21 -11.85 18.91 -1.85
C GLU A 21 -12.29 20.38 -1.81
N GLU A 22 -12.78 20.86 -0.66
CA GLU A 22 -13.12 22.29 -0.46
C GLU A 22 -11.89 23.20 -0.57
N GLU A 23 -10.70 22.68 -0.26
CA GLU A 23 -9.42 23.36 -0.44
C GLU A 23 -8.89 23.27 -1.89
N GLY A 24 -9.63 22.61 -2.82
CA GLY A 24 -9.26 22.45 -4.23
C GLY A 24 -8.33 21.26 -4.51
N VAL A 25 -8.17 20.35 -3.55
CA VAL A 25 -7.33 19.15 -3.69
C VAL A 25 -8.22 17.92 -3.86
N SER A 26 -8.27 17.36 -5.06
CA SER A 26 -8.97 16.09 -5.32
C SER A 26 -8.34 14.95 -4.51
N SER A 27 -9.17 14.25 -3.75
CA SER A 27 -8.71 13.19 -2.87
C SER A 27 -9.66 12.00 -2.87
N PHE A 28 -9.08 10.81 -2.70
CA PHE A 28 -9.80 9.55 -2.57
C PHE A 28 -9.31 8.78 -1.35
N ILE A 29 -10.13 7.88 -0.83
CA ILE A 29 -9.80 7.08 0.34
C ILE A 29 -9.96 5.59 0.08
N MET A 30 -9.31 4.79 0.91
CA MET A 30 -9.53 3.35 1.02
C MET A 30 -10.30 3.05 2.29
N SER A 31 -11.34 2.24 2.19
CA SER A 31 -12.05 1.68 3.33
C SER A 31 -11.20 0.63 4.04
N GLY A 32 -11.35 0.47 5.33
CA GLY A 32 -10.60 -0.51 6.10
C GLY A 32 -9.37 0.06 6.78
N GLY A 33 -8.51 -0.83 7.21
CA GLY A 33 -7.29 -0.53 7.97
C GLY A 33 -6.41 -1.76 8.06
N TYR A 34 -5.63 -1.89 9.14
CA TYR A 34 -4.77 -3.06 9.31
C TYR A 34 -5.55 -4.35 9.59
N PRO A 35 -6.51 -4.37 10.56
CA PRO A 35 -7.15 -5.61 10.97
C PRO A 35 -8.17 -6.12 9.95
N VAL A 36 -8.42 -7.44 10.00
CA VAL A 36 -9.58 -8.08 9.37
C VAL A 36 -10.36 -8.78 10.48
N PRO A 37 -11.68 -8.54 10.64
CA PRO A 37 -12.56 -7.70 9.79
C PRO A 37 -12.15 -6.23 9.75
N SER A 38 -12.23 -5.65 8.55
CA SER A 38 -11.82 -4.26 8.33
C SER A 38 -12.86 -3.28 8.89
N PRO A 39 -12.43 -2.15 9.52
CA PRO A 39 -13.35 -1.07 9.88
C PRO A 39 -13.95 -0.44 8.62
N THR A 40 -15.26 -0.29 8.59
CA THR A 40 -16.04 0.22 7.45
C THR A 40 -17.11 1.19 7.93
N LEU A 41 -17.65 2.01 7.03
CA LEU A 41 -18.72 2.96 7.33
C LEU A 41 -20.11 2.35 7.14
N THR A 42 -20.26 1.46 6.16
CA THR A 42 -21.58 0.94 5.74
C THR A 42 -21.70 -0.58 5.94
N GLY A 43 -20.76 -1.17 6.68
CA GLY A 43 -20.80 -2.59 7.07
C GLY A 43 -19.93 -3.53 6.22
N SER A 44 -19.45 -3.10 5.04
CA SER A 44 -18.47 -3.86 4.24
C SER A 44 -17.66 -2.95 3.32
N ILE A 45 -16.48 -3.41 2.90
CA ILE A 45 -15.66 -2.71 1.90
C ILE A 45 -16.46 -2.51 0.61
N ARG A 46 -17.22 -3.52 0.19
CA ARG A 46 -18.08 -3.46 -1.00
C ARG A 46 -19.09 -2.33 -0.92
N SER A 47 -19.83 -2.24 0.19
CA SER A 47 -20.84 -1.20 0.35
C SER A 47 -20.24 0.19 0.53
N ASP A 48 -19.11 0.32 1.21
CA ASP A 48 -18.38 1.59 1.28
C ASP A 48 -17.99 2.08 -0.12
N ILE A 49 -17.42 1.21 -0.96
CA ILE A 49 -17.07 1.55 -2.35
C ILE A 49 -18.33 1.87 -3.16
N ALA A 50 -19.42 1.12 -2.98
CA ALA A 50 -20.64 1.30 -3.76
C ALA A 50 -21.38 2.60 -3.44
N PHE A 51 -21.42 2.99 -2.16
CA PHE A 51 -22.26 4.11 -1.69
C PHE A 51 -21.49 5.41 -1.43
N ILE A 52 -20.17 5.36 -1.23
CA ILE A 52 -19.38 6.52 -0.88
C ILE A 52 -18.48 6.89 -2.05
N GLU A 53 -18.75 8.03 -2.68
CA GLU A 53 -18.07 8.45 -3.91
C GLU A 53 -16.55 8.48 -3.78
N LYS A 54 -16.02 8.93 -2.66
CA LYS A 54 -14.58 9.05 -2.42
C LYS A 54 -13.88 7.72 -2.15
N VAL A 55 -14.61 6.64 -1.87
CA VAL A 55 -14.00 5.32 -1.61
C VAL A 55 -13.67 4.62 -2.91
N ARG A 56 -12.39 4.26 -3.12
CA ARG A 56 -11.88 3.60 -4.34
C ARG A 56 -11.43 2.16 -4.14
N GLY A 57 -11.37 1.70 -2.90
CA GLY A 57 -10.93 0.35 -2.62
C GLY A 57 -10.91 0.05 -1.13
N GLY A 58 -10.24 -1.04 -0.78
CA GLY A 58 -10.01 -1.48 0.58
C GLY A 58 -8.54 -1.43 0.99
N LYS A 59 -8.27 -1.45 2.28
CA LYS A 59 -6.93 -1.59 2.85
C LYS A 59 -6.93 -2.63 3.97
N ILE A 60 -5.90 -3.48 3.98
CA ILE A 60 -5.58 -4.43 5.06
C ILE A 60 -4.07 -4.45 5.31
N ALA A 61 -3.62 -5.15 6.36
CA ALA A 61 -2.22 -5.51 6.53
C ALA A 61 -2.06 -7.03 6.48
N ILE A 62 -0.93 -7.49 5.94
CA ILE A 62 -0.52 -8.88 5.90
C ILE A 62 0.95 -9.01 6.31
N ALA A 63 1.35 -10.18 6.81
CA ALA A 63 2.71 -10.46 7.26
C ALA A 63 3.24 -9.41 8.27
N ASP A 64 2.37 -8.90 9.14
CA ASP A 64 2.71 -7.83 10.09
C ASP A 64 2.37 -8.26 11.52
N HIS A 65 3.32 -8.05 12.44
CA HIS A 65 3.20 -8.44 13.86
C HIS A 65 2.05 -7.73 14.62
N ARG A 66 1.48 -6.68 14.03
CA ARG A 66 0.38 -5.88 14.60
C ARG A 66 -1.01 -6.40 14.27
N VAL A 67 -1.09 -7.45 13.45
CA VAL A 67 -2.37 -8.07 13.05
C VAL A 67 -2.28 -9.59 13.13
N ALA A 68 -3.43 -10.23 13.29
CA ALA A 68 -3.50 -11.68 13.16
C ALA A 68 -3.17 -12.12 11.72
N PRO A 69 -2.52 -13.28 11.53
CA PRO A 69 -2.24 -13.80 10.21
C PRO A 69 -3.50 -13.90 9.35
N VAL A 70 -3.41 -13.39 8.12
CA VAL A 70 -4.53 -13.42 7.15
C VAL A 70 -4.44 -14.70 6.34
N SER A 71 -5.51 -15.50 6.34
CA SER A 71 -5.58 -16.71 5.51
C SER A 71 -5.89 -16.39 4.03
N ALA A 72 -5.61 -17.34 3.14
CA ALA A 72 -5.97 -17.21 1.72
C ALA A 72 -7.48 -17.01 1.52
N GLU A 73 -8.33 -17.68 2.31
CA GLU A 73 -9.79 -17.53 2.28
C GLU A 73 -10.21 -16.12 2.66
N THR A 74 -9.63 -15.60 3.72
CA THR A 74 -9.90 -14.23 4.18
C THR A 74 -9.49 -13.22 3.12
N LEU A 75 -8.31 -13.38 2.53
CA LEU A 75 -7.85 -12.50 1.45
C LEU A 75 -8.77 -12.57 0.22
N LEU A 76 -9.19 -13.77 -0.19
CA LEU A 76 -10.16 -13.95 -1.28
C LEU A 76 -11.45 -13.18 -1.02
N ALA A 77 -11.98 -13.29 0.20
CA ALA A 77 -13.21 -12.59 0.58
C ALA A 77 -13.04 -11.07 0.46
N VAL A 78 -11.99 -10.50 1.07
CA VAL A 78 -11.74 -9.05 1.08
C VAL A 78 -11.42 -8.50 -0.32
N ALA A 79 -10.61 -9.20 -1.10
CA ALA A 79 -10.30 -8.80 -2.48
C ALA A 79 -11.54 -8.87 -3.39
N THR A 80 -12.42 -9.84 -3.15
CA THR A 80 -13.71 -9.93 -3.85
C THR A 80 -14.62 -8.78 -3.47
N GLU A 81 -14.67 -8.37 -2.20
CA GLU A 81 -15.42 -7.19 -1.76
C GLU A 81 -14.97 -5.92 -2.53
N ALA A 82 -13.66 -5.67 -2.58
CA ALA A 82 -13.11 -4.52 -3.31
C ALA A 82 -13.45 -4.60 -4.81
N ARG A 83 -13.25 -5.77 -5.43
CA ARG A 83 -13.55 -5.99 -6.85
C ARG A 83 -15.02 -5.73 -7.17
N ILE A 84 -15.95 -6.31 -6.42
CA ILE A 84 -17.38 -6.18 -6.68
C ILE A 84 -17.85 -4.74 -6.45
N GLY A 85 -17.38 -4.08 -5.37
CA GLY A 85 -17.65 -2.67 -5.14
C GLY A 85 -17.25 -1.79 -6.32
N GLY A 86 -16.04 -2.00 -6.85
CA GLY A 86 -15.55 -1.31 -8.05
C GLY A 86 -16.42 -1.58 -9.30
N MET A 87 -16.83 -2.85 -9.51
CA MET A 87 -17.71 -3.21 -10.62
C MET A 87 -19.05 -2.47 -10.57
N LEU A 88 -19.65 -2.34 -9.39
CA LEU A 88 -20.91 -1.60 -9.18
C LEU A 88 -20.78 -0.11 -9.54
N ARG A 89 -19.57 0.44 -9.45
CA ARG A 89 -19.26 1.84 -9.70
C ARG A 89 -18.58 2.07 -11.08
N GLY A 90 -18.31 1.01 -11.86
CA GLY A 90 -17.70 1.10 -13.18
C GLY A 90 -16.19 1.38 -13.19
N PHE A 91 -15.48 1.02 -12.11
CA PHE A 91 -14.01 1.12 -12.04
C PHE A 91 -13.36 -0.13 -11.44
N ILE A 92 -12.03 -0.18 -11.44
CA ILE A 92 -11.27 -1.27 -10.82
C ILE A 92 -11.13 -0.99 -9.33
N GLY A 93 -11.94 -1.65 -8.50
CA GLY A 93 -11.79 -1.57 -7.05
C GLY A 93 -10.50 -2.26 -6.62
N MET A 94 -9.66 -1.56 -5.86
CA MET A 94 -8.32 -2.02 -5.46
C MET A 94 -8.30 -2.45 -4.00
N LEU A 95 -7.46 -3.42 -3.67
CA LEU A 95 -7.09 -3.77 -2.30
C LEU A 95 -5.62 -3.44 -2.08
N ILE A 96 -5.35 -2.45 -1.25
CA ILE A 96 -4.00 -2.11 -0.80
C ILE A 96 -3.64 -3.01 0.38
N MET A 97 -2.53 -3.71 0.26
CA MET A 97 -2.00 -4.58 1.30
C MET A 97 -0.71 -3.98 1.86
N HIS A 98 -0.76 -3.52 3.13
CA HIS A 98 0.46 -3.22 3.87
C HIS A 98 1.24 -4.51 4.07
N ILE A 99 2.48 -4.55 3.59
CA ILE A 99 3.35 -5.70 3.75
C ILE A 99 4.26 -5.48 4.96
N GLY A 100 4.10 -6.34 5.97
CA GLY A 100 4.95 -6.35 7.14
C GLY A 100 6.32 -7.00 6.88
N ALA A 101 7.03 -7.29 7.99
CA ALA A 101 8.37 -7.89 7.94
C ALA A 101 8.39 -9.39 8.28
N ALA A 102 7.23 -10.02 8.47
CA ALA A 102 7.16 -11.42 8.83
C ALA A 102 7.55 -12.33 7.65
N ALA A 103 8.13 -13.48 7.97
CA ALA A 103 8.76 -14.37 6.99
C ALA A 103 7.78 -15.02 5.99
N GLU A 104 6.50 -15.08 6.31
CA GLU A 104 5.46 -15.60 5.41
C GLU A 104 5.22 -14.72 4.18
N GLY A 105 5.59 -13.43 4.23
CA GLY A 105 5.48 -12.52 3.10
C GLY A 105 4.12 -12.53 2.41
N LEU A 106 4.10 -12.76 1.11
CA LEU A 106 2.88 -12.82 0.29
C LEU A 106 2.32 -14.25 0.12
N SER A 107 2.69 -15.22 0.94
CA SER A 107 2.27 -16.62 0.79
C SER A 107 0.74 -16.79 0.74
N CYS A 108 -0.01 -16.09 1.60
CA CYS A 108 -1.47 -16.11 1.57
C CYS A 108 -2.04 -15.51 0.27
N VAL A 109 -1.36 -14.52 -0.30
CA VAL A 109 -1.75 -13.90 -1.58
C VAL A 109 -1.59 -14.89 -2.72
N PHE A 110 -0.46 -15.57 -2.78
CA PHE A 110 -0.21 -16.56 -3.84
C PHE A 110 -1.19 -17.73 -3.75
N ALA A 111 -1.43 -18.25 -2.55
CA ALA A 111 -2.43 -19.32 -2.34
C ALA A 111 -3.85 -18.86 -2.74
N ALA A 112 -4.22 -17.61 -2.48
CA ALA A 112 -5.49 -17.04 -2.94
C ALA A 112 -5.54 -16.93 -4.48
N LEU A 113 -4.45 -16.48 -5.12
CA LEU A 113 -4.38 -16.30 -6.56
C LEU A 113 -4.33 -17.64 -7.34
N GLU A 114 -3.89 -18.73 -6.75
CA GLU A 114 -4.05 -20.06 -7.33
C GLU A 114 -5.52 -20.44 -7.53
N ARG A 115 -6.39 -20.01 -6.60
CA ARG A 115 -7.84 -20.29 -6.65
C ARG A 115 -8.61 -19.24 -7.48
N ALA A 116 -8.14 -18.00 -7.52
CA ALA A 116 -8.80 -16.88 -8.20
C ALA A 116 -7.79 -15.95 -8.89
N PRO A 117 -7.15 -16.39 -10.00
CA PRO A 117 -6.09 -15.62 -10.67
C PRO A 117 -6.54 -14.23 -11.13
N HIS A 118 -7.83 -14.08 -11.46
CA HIS A 118 -8.41 -12.81 -11.90
C HIS A 118 -8.37 -11.69 -10.85
N LEU A 119 -8.15 -12.02 -9.57
CA LEU A 119 -8.03 -11.03 -8.50
C LEU A 119 -6.66 -10.33 -8.50
N GLY A 120 -5.63 -10.89 -9.13
CA GLY A 120 -4.29 -10.29 -9.14
C GLY A 120 -4.31 -8.81 -9.52
N ARG A 121 -5.02 -8.44 -10.57
CA ARG A 121 -5.15 -7.06 -11.06
C ARG A 121 -5.80 -6.07 -10.07
N HIS A 122 -6.35 -6.54 -8.98
CA HIS A 122 -6.98 -5.74 -7.94
C HIS A 122 -6.09 -5.55 -6.70
N LEU A 123 -4.88 -6.12 -6.69
CA LEU A 123 -4.00 -6.16 -5.53
C LEU A 123 -2.81 -5.21 -5.69
N ILE A 124 -2.54 -4.42 -4.65
CA ILE A 124 -1.36 -3.57 -4.52
C ILE A 124 -0.60 -4.00 -3.27
N ALA A 125 0.66 -4.41 -3.43
CA ALA A 125 1.56 -4.63 -2.31
C ALA A 125 2.31 -3.33 -2.01
N THR A 126 2.10 -2.74 -0.82
CA THR A 126 2.76 -1.48 -0.43
C THR A 126 3.88 -1.69 0.59
N HIS A 127 4.85 -0.79 0.60
CA HIS A 127 6.08 -0.83 1.42
C HIS A 127 7.07 -1.91 1.00
N ILE A 128 7.08 -2.26 -0.29
CA ILE A 128 7.87 -3.41 -0.76
C ILE A 128 9.37 -3.14 -0.77
N ASN A 129 9.80 -1.89 -0.73
CA ASN A 129 11.20 -1.51 -0.64
C ASN A 129 11.79 -1.63 0.78
N ARG A 130 11.02 -2.12 1.76
CA ARG A 130 11.50 -2.35 3.13
C ARG A 130 12.56 -3.44 3.25
N SER A 131 12.59 -4.39 2.31
CA SER A 131 13.61 -5.44 2.26
C SER A 131 13.68 -6.09 0.87
N PRO A 132 14.83 -6.71 0.50
CA PRO A 132 14.94 -7.49 -0.73
C PRO A 132 13.91 -8.62 -0.83
N PHE A 133 13.54 -9.22 0.29
CA PHE A 133 12.52 -10.25 0.33
C PHE A 133 11.14 -9.72 -0.08
N ALA A 134 10.67 -8.64 0.57
CA ALA A 134 9.38 -8.02 0.24
C ALA A 134 9.35 -7.55 -1.23
N PHE A 135 10.45 -7.01 -1.73
CA PHE A 135 10.60 -6.61 -3.12
C PHE A 135 10.46 -7.79 -4.09
N SER A 136 11.15 -8.90 -3.81
CA SER A 136 11.08 -10.11 -4.62
C SER A 136 9.66 -10.71 -4.67
N GLU A 137 8.98 -10.75 -3.52
CA GLU A 137 7.59 -11.21 -3.44
C GLU A 137 6.64 -10.31 -4.25
N ALA A 138 6.83 -8.99 -4.18
CA ALA A 138 6.03 -8.04 -4.96
C ALA A 138 6.26 -8.19 -6.48
N ALA A 139 7.49 -8.46 -6.92
CA ALA A 139 7.77 -8.74 -8.32
C ALA A 139 7.03 -10.00 -8.81
N LYS A 140 6.93 -11.05 -7.98
CA LYS A 140 6.11 -12.23 -8.29
C LYS A 140 4.61 -11.90 -8.36
N LEU A 141 4.12 -11.00 -7.50
CA LEU A 141 2.73 -10.53 -7.56
C LEU A 141 2.46 -9.77 -8.85
N VAL A 142 3.40 -8.92 -9.30
CA VAL A 142 3.27 -8.22 -10.58
C VAL A 142 3.17 -9.20 -11.75
N ALA A 143 3.96 -10.27 -11.75
CA ALA A 143 3.86 -11.32 -12.76
C ALA A 143 2.49 -12.03 -12.78
N LYS A 144 1.72 -11.93 -11.68
CA LYS A 144 0.31 -12.40 -11.58
C LYS A 144 -0.72 -11.27 -11.82
N GLY A 145 -0.28 -10.13 -12.35
CA GLY A 145 -1.14 -9.00 -12.73
C GLY A 145 -1.35 -7.94 -11.65
N GLY A 146 -0.71 -8.07 -10.48
CA GLY A 146 -0.79 -7.09 -9.40
C GLY A 146 0.09 -5.86 -9.61
N PHE A 147 0.20 -5.06 -8.57
CA PHE A 147 0.99 -3.83 -8.52
C PHE A 147 1.94 -3.87 -7.33
N MET A 148 3.06 -3.20 -7.46
CA MET A 148 4.02 -2.96 -6.39
C MET A 148 4.09 -1.46 -6.08
N ASP A 149 4.03 -1.12 -4.79
CA ASP A 149 4.10 0.26 -4.32
C ASP A 149 5.34 0.45 -3.43
N ILE A 150 6.19 1.36 -3.86
CA ILE A 150 7.44 1.74 -3.23
C ILE A 150 7.16 2.97 -2.36
N SER A 151 7.53 2.88 -1.08
CA SER A 151 7.27 3.98 -0.14
C SER A 151 8.47 4.91 -0.05
N SER A 152 8.30 6.16 -0.45
CA SER A 152 9.34 7.19 -0.41
C SER A 152 9.74 7.59 1.01
N GLY A 153 8.87 7.38 2.00
CA GLY A 153 9.17 7.64 3.42
C GLY A 153 10.02 6.58 4.10
N LEU A 154 10.28 5.44 3.43
CA LEU A 154 11.11 4.37 3.97
C LEU A 154 12.57 4.57 3.53
N ASN A 155 13.48 4.53 4.49
CA ASN A 155 14.91 4.66 4.25
C ASN A 155 15.72 3.82 5.23
N VAL A 156 17.03 3.74 5.00
CA VAL A 156 17.96 2.97 5.83
C VAL A 156 17.96 3.41 7.30
N GLN A 157 17.77 4.71 7.55
CA GLN A 157 17.75 5.27 8.90
C GLN A 157 16.48 4.86 9.69
N THR A 158 15.37 4.60 8.99
CA THR A 158 14.10 4.24 9.64
C THR A 158 13.89 2.74 9.74
N LEU A 159 14.41 1.94 8.83
CA LEU A 159 14.16 0.50 8.77
C LEU A 159 15.41 -0.38 8.75
N GLY A 160 16.60 0.21 8.69
CA GLY A 160 17.85 -0.53 8.70
C GLY A 160 18.44 -0.80 7.30
N PRO A 161 19.61 -1.47 7.24
CA PRO A 161 20.47 -1.53 6.06
C PRO A 161 19.87 -2.28 4.86
N ASP A 162 18.89 -3.13 5.10
CA ASP A 162 18.25 -3.91 4.04
C ASP A 162 17.17 -3.10 3.27
N THR A 163 16.88 -1.88 3.70
CA THR A 163 15.89 -1.02 3.03
C THR A 163 16.45 -0.50 1.71
N LEU A 164 15.72 -0.72 0.62
CA LEU A 164 16.08 -0.20 -0.69
C LEU A 164 15.67 1.27 -0.80
N LYS A 165 16.59 2.12 -1.28
CA LYS A 165 16.25 3.49 -1.64
C LYS A 165 15.15 3.45 -2.72
N PRO A 166 14.12 4.31 -2.66
CA PRO A 166 13.00 4.28 -3.63
C PRO A 166 13.43 4.36 -5.09
N SER A 167 14.33 5.30 -5.46
CA SER A 167 14.85 5.42 -6.82
C SER A 167 15.60 4.16 -7.27
N GLU A 168 16.42 3.55 -6.40
CA GLU A 168 17.11 2.29 -6.68
C GLU A 168 16.15 1.11 -6.84
N ALA A 169 15.09 1.06 -6.01
CA ALA A 169 14.05 0.03 -6.09
C ALA A 169 13.28 0.10 -7.41
N ILE A 170 12.92 1.32 -7.87
CA ILE A 170 12.26 1.53 -9.16
C ILE A 170 13.19 1.07 -10.29
N ALA A 171 14.44 1.54 -10.28
CA ALA A 171 15.42 1.14 -11.30
C ALA A 171 15.67 -0.37 -11.31
N LEU A 172 15.69 -1.02 -10.14
CA LEU A 172 15.82 -2.47 -10.01
C LEU A 172 14.61 -3.20 -10.61
N ALA A 173 13.39 -2.74 -10.29
CA ALA A 173 12.15 -3.31 -10.82
C ALA A 173 12.14 -3.25 -12.37
N MET A 174 12.48 -2.09 -12.94
CA MET A 174 12.54 -1.93 -14.39
C MET A 174 13.61 -2.83 -15.03
N ARG A 175 14.80 -2.94 -14.42
CA ARG A 175 15.85 -3.87 -14.89
C ARG A 175 15.43 -5.34 -14.84
N GLN A 176 14.55 -5.70 -13.90
CA GLN A 176 13.97 -7.05 -13.79
C GLN A 176 12.79 -7.27 -14.76
N GLY A 177 12.46 -6.29 -15.61
CA GLY A 177 11.39 -6.39 -16.59
C GLY A 177 9.98 -6.14 -16.04
N VAL A 178 9.88 -5.54 -14.85
CA VAL A 178 8.59 -5.07 -14.33
C VAL A 178 8.11 -3.90 -15.21
N ALA A 179 6.91 -4.02 -15.74
CA ALA A 179 6.30 -2.95 -16.53
C ALA A 179 6.08 -1.71 -15.65
N LYS A 180 6.49 -0.54 -16.13
CA LYS A 180 6.41 0.72 -15.37
C LYS A 180 4.99 1.04 -14.88
N GLU A 181 3.98 0.68 -15.64
CA GLU A 181 2.56 0.85 -15.31
C GLU A 181 2.11 -0.01 -14.11
N ARG A 182 2.98 -0.87 -13.61
CA ARG A 182 2.76 -1.72 -12.42
C ARG A 182 3.55 -1.28 -11.21
N ILE A 183 4.35 -0.23 -11.34
CA ILE A 183 5.15 0.35 -10.26
C ILE A 183 4.45 1.62 -9.80
N LEU A 184 4.23 1.73 -8.50
CA LEU A 184 3.68 2.91 -7.85
C LEU A 184 4.72 3.44 -6.86
N MET A 185 4.66 4.73 -6.57
CA MET A 185 5.40 5.33 -5.47
C MET A 185 4.46 6.15 -4.60
N SER A 186 4.51 5.94 -3.28
CA SER A 186 3.69 6.66 -2.31
C SER A 186 4.52 7.15 -1.13
N SER A 187 4.11 8.23 -0.48
CA SER A 187 4.84 8.79 0.66
C SER A 187 4.60 8.06 1.98
N ASP A 188 3.52 7.32 2.11
CA ASP A 188 2.98 6.90 3.42
C ASP A 188 2.86 8.10 4.40
N GLY A 189 2.61 9.29 3.85
CA GLY A 189 2.61 10.55 4.57
C GLY A 189 1.63 10.56 5.73
N ASN A 190 2.04 11.10 6.88
CA ASN A 190 1.35 11.02 8.17
C ASN A 190 1.12 9.58 8.68
N GLY A 191 1.67 8.55 8.03
CA GLY A 191 1.74 7.21 8.55
C GLY A 191 2.64 7.14 9.79
N SER A 192 2.36 6.21 10.70
CA SER A 192 3.18 6.03 11.89
C SER A 192 4.55 5.45 11.50
N ALA A 193 5.62 6.19 11.76
CA ALA A 193 7.00 5.77 11.56
C ALA A 193 7.67 5.52 12.92
N ALA A 194 8.24 4.34 13.13
CA ALA A 194 9.06 4.07 14.29
C ALA A 194 10.37 4.88 14.18
N ARG A 195 10.81 5.42 15.31
CA ARG A 195 12.15 5.99 15.45
C ARG A 195 13.01 5.03 16.26
N TYR A 196 14.21 4.78 15.79
CA TYR A 196 15.15 3.88 16.44
C TYR A 196 16.29 4.67 17.07
N GLY A 197 16.74 4.22 18.23
CA GLY A 197 17.99 4.68 18.86
C GLY A 197 19.20 4.02 18.19
N ASP A 198 20.38 4.49 18.56
CA ASP A 198 21.66 3.96 18.05
C ASP A 198 21.88 2.47 18.40
N ASP A 199 21.20 1.98 19.41
CA ASP A 199 21.18 0.58 19.84
C ASP A 199 20.14 -0.28 19.11
N GLY A 200 19.40 0.29 18.14
CA GLY A 200 18.33 -0.38 17.41
C GLY A 200 17.01 -0.53 18.19
N SER A 201 16.91 -0.03 19.41
CA SER A 201 15.66 -0.02 20.17
C SER A 201 14.70 1.05 19.64
N VAL A 202 13.39 0.82 19.78
CA VAL A 202 12.38 1.83 19.43
C VAL A 202 12.44 2.97 20.46
N SER A 203 12.91 4.14 20.03
CA SER A 203 13.04 5.35 20.88
C SER A 203 11.80 6.23 20.84
N GLY A 204 10.86 6.00 19.90
CA GLY A 204 9.63 6.77 19.79
C GLY A 204 8.87 6.51 18.50
N LEU A 205 7.80 7.28 18.30
CA LEU A 205 7.00 7.30 17.07
C LEU A 205 7.07 8.68 16.45
N GLY A 206 7.10 8.72 15.13
CA GLY A 206 7.00 9.91 14.32
C GLY A 206 5.92 9.75 13.26
N ALA A 207 5.78 10.73 12.41
CA ALA A 207 4.97 10.66 11.19
C ALA A 207 5.89 10.69 9.97
N SER A 208 5.54 9.94 8.93
CA SER A 208 6.24 9.97 7.65
C SER A 208 6.04 11.33 6.98
N ASP A 209 7.09 11.83 6.34
CA ASP A 209 7.08 13.13 5.66
C ASP A 209 6.42 13.01 4.28
N LEU A 210 5.49 13.91 4.00
CA LEU A 210 4.86 14.04 2.67
C LEU A 210 5.85 14.53 1.60
N GLY A 211 6.83 15.34 1.99
CA GLY A 211 7.85 15.88 1.10
C GLY A 211 8.80 14.83 0.54
N SER A 212 8.89 13.67 1.18
CA SER A 212 9.72 12.54 0.73
C SER A 212 9.41 12.12 -0.71
N LEU A 213 8.13 12.14 -1.11
CA LEU A 213 7.71 11.79 -2.47
C LEU A 213 8.36 12.70 -3.52
N HIS A 214 8.37 14.00 -3.27
CA HIS A 214 9.00 14.97 -4.18
C HIS A 214 10.52 14.78 -4.26
N THR A 215 11.16 14.50 -3.12
CA THR A 215 12.61 14.25 -3.06
C THR A 215 13.00 13.02 -3.88
N GLU A 216 12.32 11.91 -3.66
CA GLU A 216 12.61 10.66 -4.38
C GLU A 216 12.26 10.75 -5.88
N PHE A 217 11.19 11.46 -6.24
CA PHE A 217 10.89 11.77 -7.62
C PHE A 217 12.04 12.54 -8.29
N ALA A 218 12.54 13.58 -7.62
CA ALA A 218 13.67 14.36 -8.14
C ALA A 218 14.94 13.51 -8.25
N ASP A 219 15.17 12.57 -7.34
CA ASP A 219 16.31 11.66 -7.39
C ASP A 219 16.18 10.66 -8.55
N CYS A 220 15.00 10.12 -8.84
CA CYS A 220 14.76 9.30 -10.03
C CYS A 220 15.19 10.03 -11.32
N VAL A 221 14.82 11.31 -11.44
CA VAL A 221 15.17 12.13 -12.62
C VAL A 221 16.68 12.41 -12.66
N LYS A 222 17.32 12.73 -11.53
CA LYS A 222 18.77 12.94 -11.45
C LYS A 222 19.57 11.67 -11.80
N GLU A 223 19.04 10.51 -11.46
CA GLU A 223 19.64 9.20 -11.77
C GLU A 223 19.38 8.75 -13.21
N GLY A 224 18.75 9.59 -14.03
CA GLY A 224 18.63 9.41 -15.47
C GLY A 224 17.27 8.92 -15.96
N MET A 225 16.26 8.83 -15.11
CA MET A 225 14.89 8.54 -15.54
C MET A 225 14.32 9.74 -16.30
N PRO A 226 13.76 9.56 -17.51
CA PRO A 226 13.08 10.65 -18.21
C PRO A 226 11.94 11.22 -17.35
N LEU A 227 11.81 12.56 -17.32
CA LEU A 227 10.78 13.24 -16.54
C LEU A 227 9.36 12.71 -16.83
N SER A 228 9.07 12.44 -18.10
CA SER A 228 7.78 11.87 -18.51
C SER A 228 7.53 10.46 -17.97
N GLU A 229 8.57 9.68 -17.70
CA GLU A 229 8.45 8.35 -17.10
C GLU A 229 8.33 8.42 -15.58
N ALA A 230 9.02 9.36 -14.96
CA ALA A 230 8.95 9.56 -13.52
C ALA A 230 7.56 10.11 -13.08
N LEU A 231 6.82 10.76 -13.98
CA LEU A 231 5.47 11.31 -13.74
C LEU A 231 4.33 10.32 -14.08
N CYS A 232 4.64 9.18 -14.66
CA CYS A 232 3.63 8.16 -15.04
C CYS A 232 3.55 7.03 -14.04
#